data_fcd5fcc1441d11a53339479c522ec4d9
#
_entry.id   fcd5fcc1441d11a53339479c522ec4d9
#
_cell.length_a   1.000
_cell.length_b   1.000
_cell.length_c   1.000
_cell.angle_alpha   90.00
_cell.angle_beta   90.00
_cell.angle_gamma   90.00
#
_symmetry.space_group_name_H-M   'P 1'
#
loop_
_entity.id
_entity.type
_entity.pdbx_description
1 polymer ?
#
loop_
_entity_poly.entity_id
_entity_poly.type
_entity_poly.pdbx_seq_one_letter_code
_entity_poly.pdbx_strand_id
1 'polypeptide(L)'
;MKMEVINPLPGRFQFADADNLITFARQNDIEVHGHPLVWYTQLPEWIELTALNDREVHMREYITRVVNRYADDVRSWDVVNEPVDNDGSLRSSVWLEAMGESYIDTAFQQTRELDPDAVLLLNDFDIEVNGPKSDGFFQLVDRLQSRNVPLDAIGFQLHLFSPFDQFDEVRQNFQRAADRGLDIYITELDVSFPEGVNPGNADFQQQANVYSEIVSICMEQPRCQSLQFWGFTDQYSWREPLQPLPFDSRYQPKPAFLAIQQGLAQ
;
A
#
# COMPACT_ATOMS: atom_id res chain seq x y z
N MET A 1 -1.33 9.04 6.10
CA MET A 1 -1.10 9.23 7.58
C MET A 1 0.31 8.84 7.96
N LYS A 2 1.32 9.49 7.34
CA LYS A 2 2.74 9.15 7.56
C LYS A 2 3.23 9.75 8.86
N MET A 3 4.10 9.02 9.61
CA MET A 3 4.47 9.39 10.97
C MET A 3 5.19 10.74 11.02
N GLU A 4 6.06 11.05 10.05
CA GLU A 4 6.77 12.34 9.99
C GLU A 4 5.82 13.55 9.91
N VAL A 5 4.62 13.37 9.29
CA VAL A 5 3.60 14.41 9.14
C VAL A 5 2.71 14.48 10.38
N ILE A 6 2.23 13.33 10.83
CA ILE A 6 1.27 13.27 11.97
C ILE A 6 1.95 13.53 13.31
N ASN A 7 3.17 13.03 13.51
CA ASN A 7 3.89 13.14 14.78
C ASN A 7 5.33 13.70 14.60
N PRO A 8 5.48 14.94 14.10
CA PRO A 8 6.77 15.49 13.73
C PRO A 8 7.73 15.72 14.90
N LEU A 9 7.24 15.80 16.12
CA LEU A 9 8.02 15.96 17.35
C LEU A 9 7.47 15.05 18.45
N PRO A 10 8.29 14.63 19.43
CA PRO A 10 7.85 13.80 20.55
C PRO A 10 6.60 14.36 21.23
N GLY A 11 5.54 13.55 21.33
CA GLY A 11 4.28 13.92 21.97
C GLY A 11 3.44 14.98 21.23
N ARG A 12 3.89 15.47 20.06
CA ARG A 12 3.15 16.46 19.28
C ARG A 12 2.48 15.82 18.06
N PHE A 13 1.16 15.71 18.10
CA PHE A 13 0.37 15.18 16.99
C PHE A 13 -0.33 16.29 16.21
N GLN A 14 -0.35 16.17 14.88
CA GLN A 14 -0.94 17.13 13.94
C GLN A 14 -1.87 16.39 12.98
N PHE A 15 -3.17 16.54 13.18
CA PHE A 15 -4.18 15.79 12.43
C PHE A 15 -4.92 16.61 11.37
N ALA A 16 -4.66 17.93 11.29
CA ALA A 16 -5.48 18.85 10.48
C ALA A 16 -5.65 18.41 9.01
N ASP A 17 -4.56 17.99 8.37
CA ASP A 17 -4.62 17.56 6.96
C ASP A 17 -5.37 16.24 6.80
N ALA A 18 -5.15 15.28 7.71
CA ALA A 18 -5.88 14.03 7.72
C ALA A 18 -7.38 14.25 8.03
N ASP A 19 -7.71 15.12 8.99
CA ASP A 19 -9.10 15.49 9.30
C ASP A 19 -9.82 16.10 8.10
N ASN A 20 -9.12 16.93 7.30
CA ASN A 20 -9.68 17.51 6.09
C ASN A 20 -10.00 16.43 5.04
N LEU A 21 -9.11 15.46 4.85
CA LEU A 21 -9.33 14.33 3.92
C LEU A 21 -10.50 13.45 4.39
N ILE A 22 -10.55 13.11 5.67
CA ILE A 22 -11.65 12.33 6.25
C ILE A 22 -12.99 13.09 6.11
N THR A 23 -12.98 14.38 6.38
CA THR A 23 -14.18 15.22 6.22
C THR A 23 -14.67 15.23 4.77
N PHE A 24 -13.73 15.36 3.81
CA PHE A 24 -14.07 15.31 2.39
C PHE A 24 -14.63 13.94 2.00
N ALA A 25 -14.02 12.84 2.45
CA ALA A 25 -14.49 11.50 2.17
C ALA A 25 -15.92 11.26 2.70
N ARG A 26 -16.19 11.63 3.96
CA ARG A 26 -17.54 11.56 4.55
C ARG A 26 -18.58 12.35 3.78
N GLN A 27 -18.24 13.57 3.32
CA GLN A 27 -19.16 14.43 2.57
C GLN A 27 -19.50 13.88 1.17
N ASN A 28 -18.70 12.96 0.64
CA ASN A 28 -18.82 12.41 -0.70
C ASN A 28 -19.09 10.91 -0.73
N ASP A 29 -19.40 10.29 0.42
CA ASP A 29 -19.62 8.84 0.56
C ASP A 29 -18.44 8.00 -0.01
N ILE A 30 -17.21 8.42 0.26
CA ILE A 30 -15.99 7.75 -0.18
C ILE A 30 -15.42 6.94 0.99
N GLU A 31 -15.20 5.65 0.78
CA GLU A 31 -14.48 4.80 1.74
C GLU A 31 -13.01 5.22 1.83
N VAL A 32 -12.45 5.12 3.04
CA VAL A 32 -11.08 5.53 3.31
C VAL A 32 -10.21 4.32 3.61
N HIS A 33 -9.07 4.25 2.94
CA HIS A 33 -7.96 3.36 3.25
C HIS A 33 -6.86 4.14 3.99
N GLY A 34 -6.51 3.69 5.19
CA GLY A 34 -5.51 4.33 6.05
C GLY A 34 -4.10 3.83 5.73
N HIS A 35 -3.20 4.73 5.29
CA HIS A 35 -1.83 4.40 4.87
C HIS A 35 -0.78 5.31 5.51
N PRO A 36 0.31 4.76 6.03
CA PRO A 36 0.47 3.51 6.76
C PRO A 36 0.56 3.76 8.28
N LEU A 37 0.36 2.70 9.10
CA LEU A 37 0.57 2.83 10.55
C LEU A 37 2.04 2.62 10.92
N VAL A 38 2.70 1.59 10.38
CA VAL A 38 4.12 1.30 10.62
C VAL A 38 4.86 1.17 9.30
N TRP A 39 5.90 1.99 9.11
CA TRP A 39 6.74 1.97 7.92
C TRP A 39 8.20 2.21 8.32
N TYR A 40 9.16 1.78 7.50
CA TYR A 40 10.60 1.92 7.76
C TYR A 40 11.15 3.30 7.37
N THR A 41 10.41 4.07 6.56
CA THR A 41 10.80 5.39 6.07
C THR A 41 9.73 6.44 6.35
N GLN A 42 9.96 7.69 5.96
CA GLN A 42 9.12 8.85 6.29
C GLN A 42 8.78 8.92 7.78
N LEU A 43 9.81 8.61 8.58
CA LEU A 43 9.81 8.76 10.03
C LEU A 43 10.38 10.13 10.42
N PRO A 44 9.90 10.74 11.50
CA PRO A 44 10.52 11.92 12.03
C PRO A 44 11.90 11.56 12.63
N GLU A 45 12.90 12.42 12.44
CA GLU A 45 14.28 12.20 12.87
C GLU A 45 14.40 11.78 14.35
N TRP A 46 13.51 12.29 15.20
CA TRP A 46 13.56 11.98 16.62
C TRP A 46 13.32 10.49 16.93
N ILE A 47 12.63 9.75 16.09
CA ILE A 47 12.44 8.29 16.25
C ILE A 47 13.77 7.55 16.11
N GLU A 48 14.60 7.92 15.14
CA GLU A 48 15.92 7.33 14.94
C GLU A 48 16.87 7.62 16.11
N LEU A 49 16.71 8.81 16.71
CA LEU A 49 17.50 9.25 17.88
C LEU A 49 17.00 8.67 19.21
N THR A 50 15.81 8.06 19.22
CA THR A 50 15.22 7.44 20.41
C THR A 50 15.96 6.16 20.78
N ALA A 51 16.15 5.93 22.08
CA ALA A 51 16.75 4.70 22.58
C ALA A 51 15.95 3.45 22.15
N LEU A 52 16.61 2.36 21.81
CA LEU A 52 15.98 1.14 21.30
C LEU A 52 14.79 0.68 22.15
N ASN A 53 14.96 0.66 23.47
CA ASN A 53 13.93 0.19 24.40
C ASN A 53 12.66 1.08 24.44
N ASP A 54 12.74 2.30 23.95
CA ASP A 54 11.61 3.25 23.97
C ASP A 54 10.86 3.28 22.62
N ARG A 55 11.44 2.75 21.56
CA ARG A 55 10.85 2.77 20.19
C ARG A 55 9.50 2.04 20.13
N GLU A 56 9.36 0.91 20.82
CA GLU A 56 8.08 0.20 20.92
C GLU A 56 6.98 1.08 21.52
N VAL A 57 7.29 1.81 22.59
CA VAL A 57 6.32 2.70 23.24
C VAL A 57 5.82 3.77 22.29
N HIS A 58 6.72 4.36 21.49
CA HIS A 58 6.36 5.38 20.50
C HIS A 58 5.58 4.81 19.32
N MET A 59 5.91 3.61 18.83
CA MET A 59 5.13 2.92 17.81
C MET A 59 3.70 2.68 18.30
N ARG A 60 3.56 2.13 19.50
CA ARG A 60 2.25 1.87 20.12
C ARG A 60 1.45 3.14 20.36
N GLU A 61 2.08 4.22 20.84
CA GLU A 61 1.41 5.49 21.02
C GLU A 61 0.91 6.03 19.67
N TYR A 62 1.73 5.98 18.63
CA TYR A 62 1.35 6.44 17.30
C TYR A 62 0.14 5.67 16.77
N ILE A 63 0.18 4.32 16.77
CA ILE A 63 -0.95 3.47 16.38
C ILE A 63 -2.20 3.86 17.17
N THR A 64 -2.09 3.94 18.51
CA THR A 64 -3.22 4.30 19.39
C THR A 64 -3.85 5.64 19.03
N ARG A 65 -3.01 6.67 18.78
CA ARG A 65 -3.50 8.02 18.47
C ARG A 65 -4.19 8.10 17.12
N VAL A 66 -3.62 7.43 16.10
CA VAL A 66 -4.16 7.44 14.74
C VAL A 66 -5.42 6.60 14.67
N VAL A 67 -5.37 5.35 15.13
CA VAL A 67 -6.50 4.42 15.00
C VAL A 67 -7.70 4.90 15.82
N ASN A 68 -7.53 5.28 17.10
CA ASN A 68 -8.64 5.80 17.92
C ASN A 68 -9.29 7.07 17.34
N ARG A 69 -8.55 7.83 16.51
CA ARG A 69 -9.11 9.02 15.91
C ARG A 69 -9.99 8.70 14.69
N TYR A 70 -9.66 7.64 13.95
CA TYR A 70 -10.22 7.40 12.61
C TYR A 70 -10.89 6.04 12.44
N ALA A 71 -10.99 5.20 13.47
CA ALA A 71 -11.60 3.87 13.39
C ALA A 71 -13.04 3.87 12.81
N ASP A 72 -13.84 4.90 13.13
CA ASP A 72 -15.20 5.04 12.61
C ASP A 72 -15.27 5.43 11.12
N ASP A 73 -14.14 5.82 10.52
CA ASP A 73 -14.05 6.38 9.17
C ASP A 73 -13.26 5.51 8.21
N VAL A 74 -12.26 4.80 8.72
CA VAL A 74 -11.30 4.04 7.91
C VAL A 74 -11.78 2.60 7.77
N ARG A 75 -11.95 2.17 6.52
CA ARG A 75 -12.41 0.82 6.20
C ARG A 75 -11.30 -0.22 6.29
N SER A 76 -10.08 0.17 5.99
CA SER A 76 -8.92 -0.72 5.92
C SER A 76 -7.63 0.03 6.27
N TRP A 77 -6.65 -0.67 6.84
CA TRP A 77 -5.36 -0.11 7.25
C TRP A 77 -4.20 -0.87 6.64
N ASP A 78 -3.24 -0.16 6.02
CA ASP A 78 -1.89 -0.67 5.87
C ASP A 78 -1.21 -0.63 7.23
N VAL A 79 -1.30 -1.75 7.96
CA VAL A 79 -0.78 -1.82 9.33
C VAL A 79 0.73 -1.79 9.34
N VAL A 80 1.35 -2.61 8.48
CA VAL A 80 2.80 -2.59 8.23
C VAL A 80 3.05 -2.48 6.73
N ASN A 81 3.84 -1.49 6.36
CA ASN A 81 4.22 -1.21 4.99
C ASN A 81 5.68 -1.59 4.72
N GLU A 82 5.91 -2.34 3.64
CA GLU A 82 7.21 -2.70 3.05
C GLU A 82 8.17 -3.41 4.04
N PRO A 83 7.74 -4.48 4.72
CA PRO A 83 8.57 -5.17 5.70
C PRO A 83 9.65 -6.07 5.09
N VAL A 84 9.61 -6.33 3.78
CA VAL A 84 10.51 -7.27 3.10
C VAL A 84 11.44 -6.56 2.14
N ASP A 85 12.73 -6.91 2.17
CA ASP A 85 13.73 -6.38 1.24
C ASP A 85 13.79 -7.21 -0.06
N ASN A 86 14.52 -6.71 -1.06
CA ASN A 86 14.59 -7.29 -2.40
C ASN A 86 15.17 -8.72 -2.43
N ASP A 87 15.95 -9.09 -1.43
CA ASP A 87 16.49 -10.44 -1.28
C ASP A 87 15.57 -11.43 -0.55
N GLY A 88 14.38 -10.96 -0.12
CA GLY A 88 13.40 -11.75 0.62
C GLY A 88 13.60 -11.76 2.14
N SER A 89 14.64 -11.14 2.66
CA SER A 89 14.82 -10.95 4.10
C SER A 89 13.94 -9.84 4.66
N LEU A 90 13.79 -9.78 6.00
CA LEU A 90 13.13 -8.63 6.62
C LEU A 90 13.96 -7.36 6.39
N ARG A 91 13.26 -6.31 5.96
CA ARG A 91 13.87 -5.00 5.70
C ARG A 91 14.41 -4.38 6.99
N SER A 92 15.66 -3.92 6.94
CA SER A 92 16.26 -3.19 8.04
C SER A 92 15.46 -1.93 8.36
N SER A 93 15.10 -1.78 9.62
CA SER A 93 14.31 -0.63 10.11
C SER A 93 14.54 -0.40 11.59
N VAL A 94 14.22 0.80 12.06
CA VAL A 94 14.27 1.13 13.50
C VAL A 94 13.39 0.21 14.34
N TRP A 95 12.32 -0.31 13.74
CA TRP A 95 11.37 -1.21 14.38
C TRP A 95 11.93 -2.63 14.49
N LEU A 96 12.50 -3.15 13.39
CA LEU A 96 13.17 -4.45 13.38
C LEU A 96 14.37 -4.48 14.35
N GLU A 97 15.13 -3.38 14.38
CA GLU A 97 16.28 -3.26 15.30
C GLU A 97 15.84 -3.29 16.76
N ALA A 98 14.74 -2.64 17.10
CA ALA A 98 14.27 -2.54 18.48
C ALA A 98 13.55 -3.81 18.98
N MET A 99 12.76 -4.45 18.12
CA MET A 99 11.79 -5.47 18.52
C MET A 99 11.97 -6.82 17.80
N GLY A 100 12.89 -6.93 16.84
CA GLY A 100 12.90 -8.07 15.93
C GLY A 100 11.61 -8.16 15.11
N GLU A 101 11.29 -9.34 14.55
CA GLU A 101 10.08 -9.57 13.74
C GLU A 101 8.77 -9.28 14.52
N SER A 102 8.80 -9.33 15.86
CA SER A 102 7.61 -9.14 16.68
C SER A 102 6.98 -7.74 16.60
N TYR A 103 7.68 -6.75 16.02
CA TYR A 103 7.06 -5.43 15.79
C TYR A 103 5.83 -5.54 14.88
N ILE A 104 5.84 -6.49 13.92
CA ILE A 104 4.70 -6.73 13.02
C ILE A 104 3.52 -7.30 13.82
N ASP A 105 3.77 -8.35 14.61
CA ASP A 105 2.74 -8.97 15.46
C ASP A 105 2.09 -7.93 16.39
N THR A 106 2.93 -7.11 17.02
CA THR A 106 2.51 -6.02 17.91
C THR A 106 1.62 -4.99 17.21
N ALA A 107 2.02 -4.55 16.01
CA ALA A 107 1.27 -3.58 15.24
C ALA A 107 -0.12 -4.11 14.86
N PHE A 108 -0.19 -5.33 14.32
CA PHE A 108 -1.46 -5.95 13.93
C PHE A 108 -2.38 -6.21 15.12
N GLN A 109 -1.88 -6.81 16.20
CA GLN A 109 -2.67 -7.11 17.39
C GLN A 109 -3.26 -5.83 18.00
N GLN A 110 -2.44 -4.80 18.15
CA GLN A 110 -2.90 -3.54 18.70
C GLN A 110 -3.90 -2.83 17.79
N THR A 111 -3.70 -2.85 16.48
CA THR A 111 -4.66 -2.24 15.54
C THR A 111 -6.00 -2.95 15.61
N ARG A 112 -6.02 -4.29 15.65
CA ARG A 112 -7.25 -5.09 15.79
C ARG A 112 -7.98 -4.83 17.11
N GLU A 113 -7.24 -4.63 18.22
CA GLU A 113 -7.83 -4.27 19.53
C GLU A 113 -8.53 -2.90 19.48
N LEU A 114 -7.96 -1.95 18.73
CA LEU A 114 -8.45 -0.57 18.64
C LEU A 114 -9.52 -0.38 17.56
N ASP A 115 -9.47 -1.19 16.50
CA ASP A 115 -10.40 -1.16 15.36
C ASP A 115 -10.77 -2.60 14.97
N PRO A 116 -11.76 -3.18 15.65
CA PRO A 116 -12.15 -4.59 15.43
C PRO A 116 -12.73 -4.89 14.06
N ASP A 117 -13.31 -3.89 13.40
CA ASP A 117 -14.10 -4.06 12.18
C ASP A 117 -13.31 -3.72 10.89
N ALA A 118 -12.15 -3.07 11.01
CA ALA A 118 -11.33 -2.73 9.86
C ALA A 118 -10.63 -3.94 9.24
N VAL A 119 -10.38 -3.87 7.93
CA VAL A 119 -9.52 -4.83 7.22
C VAL A 119 -8.06 -4.45 7.43
N LEU A 120 -7.25 -5.38 7.93
CA LEU A 120 -5.84 -5.17 8.25
C LEU A 120 -4.92 -5.77 7.20
N LEU A 121 -4.10 -4.91 6.57
CA LEU A 121 -3.23 -5.27 5.46
C LEU A 121 -1.75 -5.30 5.85
N LEU A 122 -1.04 -6.26 5.27
CA LEU A 122 0.42 -6.22 5.07
C LEU A 122 0.67 -5.76 3.63
N ASN A 123 1.28 -4.60 3.43
CA ASN A 123 1.44 -3.96 2.13
C ASN A 123 2.91 -3.95 1.69
N ASP A 124 3.20 -4.32 0.43
CA ASP A 124 4.56 -4.23 -0.12
C ASP A 124 4.53 -4.04 -1.65
N PHE A 125 5.67 -3.61 -2.22
CA PHE A 125 5.90 -3.49 -3.65
C PHE A 125 6.74 -4.66 -4.18
N ASP A 126 6.72 -4.89 -5.50
CA ASP A 126 7.46 -5.96 -6.19
C ASP A 126 7.19 -7.38 -5.62
N ILE A 127 6.02 -7.59 -5.02
CA ILE A 127 5.56 -8.91 -4.56
C ILE A 127 4.54 -9.54 -5.52
N GLU A 128 4.13 -8.81 -6.53
CA GLU A 128 3.19 -9.23 -7.58
C GLU A 128 3.83 -10.16 -8.61
N VAL A 129 5.16 -10.14 -8.74
CA VAL A 129 5.92 -11.03 -9.63
C VAL A 129 6.76 -12.04 -8.85
N ASN A 130 7.12 -13.15 -9.50
CA ASN A 130 7.90 -14.21 -8.86
C ASN A 130 9.35 -13.77 -8.64
N GLY A 131 9.85 -13.99 -7.44
CA GLY A 131 11.22 -13.65 -7.08
C GLY A 131 11.52 -13.82 -5.60
N PRO A 132 12.78 -13.61 -5.18
CA PRO A 132 13.16 -13.73 -3.78
C PRO A 132 12.30 -12.90 -2.84
N LYS A 133 11.92 -11.68 -3.25
CA LYS A 133 11.09 -10.78 -2.44
C LYS A 133 9.69 -11.32 -2.22
N SER A 134 8.98 -11.71 -3.29
CA SER A 134 7.63 -12.30 -3.15
C SER A 134 7.67 -13.60 -2.36
N ASP A 135 8.69 -14.44 -2.55
CA ASP A 135 8.84 -15.67 -1.77
C ASP A 135 9.09 -15.38 -0.29
N GLY A 136 9.97 -14.43 0.04
CA GLY A 136 10.23 -13.99 1.42
C GLY A 136 8.98 -13.37 2.07
N PHE A 137 8.20 -12.59 1.29
CA PHE A 137 6.95 -12.00 1.74
C PHE A 137 5.92 -13.08 2.10
N PHE A 138 5.67 -14.04 1.24
CA PHE A 138 4.73 -15.11 1.53
C PHE A 138 5.19 -16.04 2.66
N GLN A 139 6.52 -16.25 2.83
CA GLN A 139 7.05 -16.92 4.02
C GLN A 139 6.79 -16.11 5.30
N LEU A 140 6.90 -14.78 5.26
CA LEU A 140 6.52 -13.91 6.38
C LEU A 140 5.02 -14.08 6.69
N VAL A 141 4.15 -14.02 5.67
CA VAL A 141 2.71 -14.25 5.84
C VAL A 141 2.43 -15.58 6.52
N ASP A 142 3.07 -16.68 6.10
CA ASP A 142 2.91 -17.99 6.70
C ASP A 142 3.33 -18.00 8.20
N ARG A 143 4.42 -17.30 8.55
CA ARG A 143 4.83 -17.15 9.96
C ARG A 143 3.84 -16.33 10.78
N LEU A 144 3.31 -15.23 10.22
CA LEU A 144 2.30 -14.40 10.89
C LEU A 144 1.02 -15.18 11.16
N GLN A 145 0.53 -15.94 10.17
CA GLN A 145 -0.65 -16.79 10.33
C GLN A 145 -0.41 -17.91 11.35
N SER A 146 0.78 -18.51 11.37
CA SER A 146 1.12 -19.55 12.35
C SER A 146 1.10 -19.07 13.80
N ARG A 147 1.29 -17.75 14.01
CA ARG A 147 1.20 -17.09 15.32
C ARG A 147 -0.18 -16.46 15.59
N ASN A 148 -1.16 -16.69 14.70
CA ASN A 148 -2.50 -16.11 14.77
C ASN A 148 -2.48 -14.56 14.80
N VAL A 149 -1.58 -13.94 14.06
CA VAL A 149 -1.60 -12.49 13.83
C VAL A 149 -2.85 -12.14 13.01
N PRO A 150 -3.63 -11.13 13.40
CA PRO A 150 -4.91 -10.80 12.74
C PRO A 150 -4.70 -10.08 11.40
N LEU A 151 -4.15 -10.78 10.42
CA LEU A 151 -3.93 -10.34 9.04
C LEU A 151 -5.14 -10.77 8.19
N ASP A 152 -5.82 -9.82 7.57
CA ASP A 152 -7.00 -10.07 6.73
C ASP A 152 -6.68 -10.05 5.25
N ALA A 153 -5.75 -9.18 4.81
CA ALA A 153 -5.49 -8.97 3.41
C ALA A 153 -4.01 -8.67 3.12
N ILE A 154 -3.63 -8.86 1.87
CA ILE A 154 -2.35 -8.44 1.31
C ILE A 154 -2.59 -7.23 0.42
N GLY A 155 -1.80 -6.16 0.65
CA GLY A 155 -1.67 -5.02 -0.24
C GLY A 155 -0.55 -5.25 -1.25
N PHE A 156 -0.91 -5.22 -2.52
CA PHE A 156 0.02 -5.22 -3.65
C PHE A 156 0.10 -3.79 -4.18
N GLN A 157 1.24 -3.12 -4.03
CA GLN A 157 1.38 -1.72 -4.47
C GLN A 157 1.24 -1.59 -6.00
N LEU A 158 1.85 -2.49 -6.77
CA LEU A 158 1.80 -2.49 -8.24
C LEU A 158 2.35 -1.20 -8.88
N HIS A 159 3.55 -0.81 -8.48
CA HIS A 159 4.31 0.26 -9.14
C HIS A 159 5.01 -0.27 -10.40
N LEU A 160 4.29 -0.34 -11.50
CA LEU A 160 4.71 -0.99 -12.72
C LEU A 160 5.42 -0.07 -13.71
N PHE A 161 6.05 -0.69 -14.72
CA PHE A 161 6.60 0.01 -15.88
C PHE A 161 5.96 -0.51 -17.18
N SER A 162 5.75 0.38 -18.16
CA SER A 162 5.33 0.01 -19.52
C SER A 162 6.56 -0.07 -20.42
N PRO A 163 6.78 -1.20 -21.16
CA PRO A 163 5.93 -2.39 -21.22
C PRO A 163 6.01 -3.27 -19.97
N PHE A 164 4.93 -3.97 -19.69
CA PHE A 164 4.84 -5.02 -18.68
C PHE A 164 4.15 -6.25 -19.31
N ASP A 165 4.67 -7.45 -19.07
CA ASP A 165 4.17 -8.70 -19.68
C ASP A 165 4.07 -9.88 -18.68
N GLN A 166 4.37 -9.65 -17.39
CA GLN A 166 4.39 -10.69 -16.36
C GLN A 166 2.99 -10.91 -15.71
N PHE A 167 1.91 -10.75 -16.47
CA PHE A 167 0.54 -10.85 -15.96
C PHE A 167 0.19 -12.22 -15.37
N ASP A 168 0.75 -13.30 -15.90
CA ASP A 168 0.55 -14.64 -15.33
C ASP A 168 1.19 -14.77 -13.94
N GLU A 169 2.29 -14.09 -13.69
CA GLU A 169 2.92 -14.07 -12.38
C GLU A 169 2.07 -13.28 -11.38
N VAL A 170 1.47 -12.15 -11.80
CA VAL A 170 0.50 -11.40 -10.99
C VAL A 170 -0.68 -12.30 -10.59
N ARG A 171 -1.27 -13.03 -11.55
CA ARG A 171 -2.35 -13.99 -11.26
C ARG A 171 -1.90 -15.06 -10.26
N GLN A 172 -0.68 -15.60 -10.42
CA GLN A 172 -0.12 -16.60 -9.51
C GLN A 172 0.06 -16.05 -8.11
N ASN A 173 0.60 -14.83 -7.94
CA ASN A 173 0.81 -14.24 -6.62
C ASN A 173 -0.51 -13.80 -5.96
N PHE A 174 -1.51 -13.36 -6.72
CA PHE A 174 -2.86 -13.17 -6.21
C PHE A 174 -3.47 -14.50 -5.74
N GLN A 175 -3.27 -15.57 -6.50
CA GLN A 175 -3.72 -16.91 -6.07
C GLN A 175 -2.99 -17.39 -4.80
N ARG A 176 -1.67 -17.10 -4.64
CA ARG A 176 -0.93 -17.39 -3.41
C ARG A 176 -1.55 -16.72 -2.17
N ALA A 177 -2.05 -15.47 -2.31
CA ALA A 177 -2.78 -14.79 -1.25
C ALA A 177 -4.14 -15.47 -0.98
N ALA A 178 -4.90 -15.74 -2.04
CA ALA A 178 -6.20 -16.37 -1.98
C ALA A 178 -6.16 -17.78 -1.34
N ASP A 179 -5.13 -18.59 -1.66
CA ASP A 179 -4.92 -19.93 -1.08
C ASP A 179 -4.67 -19.90 0.43
N ARG A 180 -4.20 -18.76 0.96
CA ARG A 180 -4.02 -18.50 2.40
C ARG A 180 -5.27 -17.93 3.08
N GLY A 181 -6.36 -17.80 2.32
CA GLY A 181 -7.62 -17.24 2.81
C GLY A 181 -7.59 -15.71 2.98
N LEU A 182 -6.58 -15.02 2.43
CA LEU A 182 -6.44 -13.58 2.53
C LEU A 182 -7.10 -12.86 1.35
N ASP A 183 -7.66 -11.69 1.62
CA ASP A 183 -8.14 -10.80 0.58
C ASP A 183 -6.98 -10.05 -0.09
N ILE A 184 -7.24 -9.50 -1.27
CA ILE A 184 -6.26 -8.84 -2.11
C ILE A 184 -6.70 -7.41 -2.31
N TYR A 185 -5.79 -6.49 -2.05
CA TYR A 185 -5.95 -5.07 -2.31
C TYR A 185 -4.85 -4.62 -3.27
N ILE A 186 -5.21 -4.06 -4.39
CA ILE A 186 -4.29 -3.27 -5.21
C ILE A 186 -4.29 -1.87 -4.60
N THR A 187 -3.18 -1.45 -4.00
CA THR A 187 -3.15 -0.29 -3.11
C THR A 187 -2.61 0.97 -3.77
N GLU A 188 -1.73 0.86 -4.77
CA GLU A 188 -0.93 2.00 -5.24
C GLU A 188 -0.66 1.97 -6.76
N LEU A 189 -1.54 1.37 -7.55
CA LEU A 189 -1.30 1.14 -8.97
C LEU A 189 -0.88 2.43 -9.70
N ASP A 190 0.30 2.38 -10.27
CA ASP A 190 0.78 3.30 -11.29
C ASP A 190 1.62 2.55 -12.35
N VAL A 191 1.65 3.06 -13.59
CA VAL A 191 2.34 2.41 -14.72
C VAL A 191 3.22 3.43 -15.41
N SER A 192 4.47 3.52 -14.97
CA SER A 192 5.47 4.49 -15.46
C SER A 192 6.05 4.10 -16.81
N PHE A 193 6.47 5.08 -17.60
CA PHE A 193 7.44 4.84 -18.67
C PHE A 193 8.85 4.79 -18.10
N PRO A 194 9.79 4.03 -18.72
CA PRO A 194 11.19 4.05 -18.32
C PRO A 194 11.81 5.46 -18.47
N GLU A 195 12.83 5.74 -17.67
CA GLU A 195 13.56 6.99 -17.76
C GLU A 195 14.11 7.24 -19.17
N GLY A 196 14.01 8.48 -19.65
CA GLY A 196 14.48 8.89 -20.97
C GLY A 196 13.55 8.55 -22.13
N VAL A 197 12.45 7.87 -21.89
CA VAL A 197 11.40 7.64 -22.89
C VAL A 197 10.55 8.91 -23.04
N ASN A 198 10.36 9.34 -24.29
CA ASN A 198 9.38 10.38 -24.63
C ASN A 198 8.19 9.68 -25.32
N PRO A 199 7.13 9.35 -24.59
CA PRO A 199 6.08 8.46 -25.07
C PRO A 199 5.27 9.08 -26.21
N GLY A 200 5.03 8.27 -27.27
CA GLY A 200 4.10 8.57 -28.34
C GLY A 200 2.77 7.83 -28.16
N ASN A 201 1.87 7.96 -29.15
CA ASN A 201 0.54 7.33 -29.06
C ASN A 201 0.58 5.80 -28.87
N ALA A 202 1.54 5.12 -29.48
CA ALA A 202 1.69 3.67 -29.33
C ALA A 202 2.09 3.29 -27.90
N ASP A 203 2.95 4.07 -27.26
CA ASP A 203 3.41 3.83 -25.91
C ASP A 203 2.25 4.06 -24.91
N PHE A 204 1.45 5.11 -25.09
CA PHE A 204 0.26 5.34 -24.29
C PHE A 204 -0.80 4.25 -24.46
N GLN A 205 -0.92 3.66 -25.66
CA GLN A 205 -1.80 2.51 -25.85
C GLN A 205 -1.26 1.27 -25.14
N GLN A 206 0.05 1.07 -25.13
CA GLN A 206 0.67 -0.02 -24.39
C GLN A 206 0.50 0.15 -22.87
N GLN A 207 0.68 1.36 -22.35
CA GLN A 207 0.37 1.70 -20.95
C GLN A 207 -1.10 1.38 -20.62
N ALA A 208 -2.03 1.75 -21.51
CA ALA A 208 -3.46 1.47 -21.36
C ALA A 208 -3.76 -0.04 -21.30
N ASN A 209 -3.06 -0.83 -22.10
CA ASN A 209 -3.20 -2.29 -22.09
C ASN A 209 -2.74 -2.89 -20.73
N VAL A 210 -1.66 -2.37 -20.14
CA VAL A 210 -1.22 -2.80 -18.80
C VAL A 210 -2.31 -2.52 -17.76
N TYR A 211 -2.88 -1.32 -17.74
CA TYR A 211 -3.98 -0.99 -16.84
C TYR A 211 -5.19 -1.91 -17.05
N SER A 212 -5.57 -2.16 -18.29
CA SER A 212 -6.70 -3.02 -18.64
C SER A 212 -6.51 -4.45 -18.14
N GLU A 213 -5.32 -5.02 -18.33
CA GLU A 213 -4.98 -6.37 -17.85
C GLU A 213 -5.01 -6.46 -16.32
N ILE A 214 -4.44 -5.48 -15.62
CA ILE A 214 -4.47 -5.48 -14.14
C ILE A 214 -5.91 -5.36 -13.61
N VAL A 215 -6.75 -4.52 -14.22
CA VAL A 215 -8.18 -4.45 -13.88
C VAL A 215 -8.86 -5.81 -14.11
N SER A 216 -8.62 -6.45 -15.26
CA SER A 216 -9.17 -7.77 -15.57
C SER A 216 -8.74 -8.83 -14.55
N ILE A 217 -7.45 -8.87 -14.20
CA ILE A 217 -6.92 -9.80 -13.18
C ILE A 217 -7.62 -9.61 -11.83
N CYS A 218 -7.83 -8.36 -11.40
CA CYS A 218 -8.55 -8.09 -10.17
C CYS A 218 -10.02 -8.55 -10.26
N MET A 219 -10.71 -8.23 -11.35
CA MET A 219 -12.12 -8.63 -11.55
C MET A 219 -12.31 -10.15 -11.65
N GLU A 220 -11.33 -10.89 -12.19
CA GLU A 220 -11.32 -12.35 -12.28
C GLU A 220 -11.06 -13.04 -10.93
N GLN A 221 -10.40 -12.35 -9.98
CA GLN A 221 -10.03 -12.91 -8.68
C GLN A 221 -11.09 -12.57 -7.62
N PRO A 222 -11.89 -13.56 -7.13
CA PRO A 222 -12.99 -13.28 -6.19
C PRO A 222 -12.58 -12.64 -4.86
N ARG A 223 -11.28 -12.76 -4.50
CA ARG A 223 -10.72 -12.13 -3.30
C ARG A 223 -10.10 -10.77 -3.55
N CYS A 224 -10.08 -10.24 -4.78
CA CYS A 224 -9.68 -8.87 -5.04
C CYS A 224 -10.81 -7.92 -4.64
N GLN A 225 -10.62 -7.22 -3.52
CA GLN A 225 -11.65 -6.39 -2.90
C GLN A 225 -11.49 -4.90 -3.20
N SER A 226 -10.28 -4.47 -3.60
CA SER A 226 -9.99 -3.06 -3.85
C SER A 226 -8.97 -2.89 -4.96
N LEU A 227 -9.17 -1.84 -5.76
CA LEU A 227 -8.21 -1.37 -6.75
C LEU A 227 -8.04 0.14 -6.59
N GLN A 228 -6.86 0.57 -6.16
CA GLN A 228 -6.52 1.95 -5.90
C GLN A 228 -5.33 2.39 -6.75
N PHE A 229 -5.32 3.66 -7.15
CA PHE A 229 -4.22 4.27 -7.90
C PHE A 229 -3.40 5.17 -6.98
N TRP A 230 -2.07 5.21 -7.19
CA TRP A 230 -1.19 6.12 -6.44
C TRP A 230 -1.26 7.55 -6.98
N GLY A 231 -2.49 8.06 -7.03
CA GLY A 231 -2.87 9.34 -7.59
C GLY A 231 -3.72 9.21 -8.85
N PHE A 232 -4.19 10.32 -9.41
CA PHE A 232 -5.02 10.30 -10.62
C PHE A 232 -4.42 11.08 -11.79
N THR A 233 -3.55 12.07 -11.53
CA THR A 233 -2.92 12.92 -12.54
C THR A 233 -1.41 12.94 -12.42
N ASP A 234 -0.72 12.92 -13.54
CA ASP A 234 0.73 12.99 -13.62
C ASP A 234 1.32 14.23 -12.92
N GLN A 235 0.56 15.34 -12.84
CA GLN A 235 1.02 16.59 -12.24
C GLN A 235 1.50 16.46 -10.78
N TYR A 236 0.90 15.54 -10.02
CA TYR A 236 1.21 15.34 -8.59
C TYR A 236 1.78 13.96 -8.29
N SER A 237 2.13 13.20 -9.34
CA SER A 237 2.74 11.90 -9.15
C SER A 237 4.16 12.03 -8.56
N TRP A 238 4.53 11.13 -7.69
CA TRP A 238 5.91 10.98 -7.22
C TRP A 238 6.90 10.63 -8.34
N ARG A 239 6.38 10.09 -9.45
CA ARG A 239 7.10 9.78 -10.69
C ARG A 239 6.65 10.67 -11.85
N GLU A 240 6.33 11.95 -11.58
CA GLU A 240 5.78 12.91 -12.57
C GLU A 240 6.47 12.86 -13.94
N PRO A 241 7.81 12.88 -14.04
CA PRO A 241 8.48 12.85 -15.34
C PRO A 241 8.20 11.58 -16.16
N LEU A 242 7.78 10.49 -15.52
CA LEU A 242 7.55 9.19 -16.14
C LEU A 242 6.07 8.95 -16.52
N GLN A 243 5.22 9.94 -16.36
CA GLN A 243 3.81 9.98 -16.78
C GLN A 243 3.01 8.72 -16.41
N PRO A 244 2.96 8.33 -15.11
CA PRO A 244 2.45 7.01 -14.72
C PRO A 244 0.92 6.90 -14.66
N LEU A 245 0.18 8.00 -14.50
CA LEU A 245 -1.20 7.99 -14.05
C LEU A 245 -2.25 8.11 -15.18
N PRO A 246 -3.55 7.82 -14.92
CA PRO A 246 -4.60 7.82 -15.93
C PRO A 246 -4.89 9.18 -16.57
N PHE A 247 -4.58 10.30 -15.90
CA PHE A 247 -4.72 11.65 -16.41
C PHE A 247 -3.36 12.33 -16.58
N ASP A 248 -3.22 13.11 -17.64
CA ASP A 248 -2.01 13.92 -17.87
C ASP A 248 -1.88 15.10 -16.86
N SER A 249 -0.77 15.84 -16.93
CA SER A 249 -0.50 17.00 -16.06
C SER A 249 -1.47 18.19 -16.28
N ARG A 250 -2.34 18.13 -17.28
CA ARG A 250 -3.40 19.10 -17.56
C ARG A 250 -4.79 18.54 -17.28
N TYR A 251 -4.88 17.43 -16.55
CA TYR A 251 -6.12 16.73 -16.20
C TYR A 251 -6.89 16.21 -17.43
N GLN A 252 -6.21 15.97 -18.56
CA GLN A 252 -6.85 15.33 -19.70
C GLN A 252 -6.73 13.81 -19.56
N PRO A 253 -7.82 13.06 -19.82
CA PRO A 253 -7.78 11.60 -19.74
C PRO A 253 -6.82 11.04 -20.79
N LYS A 254 -5.94 10.15 -20.36
CA LYS A 254 -5.09 9.34 -21.23
C LYS A 254 -5.83 8.09 -21.71
N PRO A 255 -5.33 7.35 -22.72
CA PRO A 255 -5.90 6.05 -23.11
C PRO A 255 -6.10 5.08 -21.95
N ALA A 256 -5.22 5.12 -20.94
CA ALA A 256 -5.32 4.35 -19.70
C ALA A 256 -6.66 4.54 -18.97
N PHE A 257 -7.15 5.77 -18.85
CA PHE A 257 -8.44 6.04 -18.20
C PHE A 257 -9.61 5.35 -18.90
N LEU A 258 -9.64 5.40 -20.24
CA LEU A 258 -10.68 4.73 -21.01
C LEU A 258 -10.61 3.21 -20.90
N ALA A 259 -9.39 2.66 -20.87
CA ALA A 259 -9.17 1.22 -20.71
C ALA A 259 -9.64 0.73 -19.32
N ILE A 260 -9.37 1.49 -18.26
CA ILE A 260 -9.87 1.21 -16.90
C ILE A 260 -11.40 1.19 -16.89
N GLN A 261 -12.05 2.23 -17.44
CA GLN A 261 -13.52 2.31 -17.49
C GLN A 261 -14.13 1.12 -18.23
N GLN A 262 -13.53 0.70 -19.34
CA GLN A 262 -14.01 -0.44 -20.12
C GLN A 262 -13.83 -1.76 -19.36
N GLY A 263 -12.73 -1.93 -18.63
CA GLY A 263 -12.47 -3.11 -17.80
C GLY A 263 -13.48 -3.24 -16.66
N LEU A 264 -13.81 -2.14 -16.00
CA LEU A 264 -14.78 -2.12 -14.89
C LEU A 264 -16.25 -2.27 -15.33
N ALA A 265 -16.56 -2.13 -16.62
CA ALA A 265 -17.92 -2.24 -17.17
C ALA A 265 -18.29 -3.65 -17.64
N GLN A 266 -17.36 -4.61 -17.57
CA GLN A 266 -17.57 -6.02 -17.93
C GLN A 266 -18.11 -6.83 -16.76
#